data_a9d66138a342cf38a9adcebe9945132c
#
_entry.id   a9d66138a342cf38a9adcebe9945132c
#
_cell.length_a   1.000
_cell.length_b   1.000
_cell.length_c   1.000
_cell.angle_alpha   90.00
_cell.angle_beta   90.00
_cell.angle_gamma   90.00
#
_symmetry.space_group_name_H-M   'P 1'
#
loop_
_entity.id
_entity.type
_entity.pdbx_description
1 polymer ?
#
loop_
_entity_poly.entity_id
_entity_poly.type
_entity_poly.pdbx_seq_one_letter_code
_entity_poly.pdbx_strand_id
1 'polypeptide(L)'
;MFFRKSRRNPKNRVIKKGCFSGYFPVEIFDGMKRQQILSIGTLLIFFLLISPIIIWLSYNPSSVNNPIIALAKFNAFMATSTLSINFFLSARLKFLEKIFNGLDRMYRVHKVVGRTSLIFILLHPLFLIISSYPNVSEALMYVIPIGPIEIAAGVLAVYIFLILITLTVAINIPYHWWHNSHKILGIVLILVGFHAIFAGSDINKYPILRFWVIFLCSLGIVSWIYMLLFYKLIGPKFNINISKVDHFKQVTEISFKKPVGFDYQAGQFLFIRFPRFEGYKELFPFSISSDPSQKYVRITVKRSGDYTSENIPILKKGDQAIIMGPYGKFGESYLKHDKDMLWIAGGIGITPFLSLAKHESNHPSGRNIFLLWATKNKEDAFHDKELEAEKNKNKNFEYILWSSKERGRLNINHVVKMIEKKMDINEIKILMCGPSPMIYGLSRSFHKLGIPYHNILFEDFNMLD
;
A
#
# COMPACT_ATOMS: atom_id res chain seq x y z
N MET A 1 -36.01 -22.24 -32.42
CA MET A 1 -36.12 -21.39 -33.62
C MET A 1 -35.51 -20.03 -33.28
N PHE A 2 -34.44 -19.69 -33.99
CA PHE A 2 -33.69 -18.42 -34.03
C PHE A 2 -32.93 -17.90 -32.80
N PHE A 3 -31.68 -18.39 -32.66
CA PHE A 3 -30.58 -17.70 -32.07
C PHE A 3 -30.07 -16.56 -32.98
N ARG A 4 -30.14 -15.33 -32.53
CA ARG A 4 -29.49 -14.18 -33.18
C ARG A 4 -28.16 -13.86 -32.51
N LYS A 5 -27.05 -14.40 -33.06
CA LYS A 5 -25.67 -14.03 -32.73
C LYS A 5 -25.43 -12.59 -33.20
N SER A 6 -25.24 -11.67 -32.24
CA SER A 6 -24.67 -10.36 -32.52
C SER A 6 -23.12 -10.51 -32.58
N ARG A 7 -22.57 -10.50 -33.79
CA ARG A 7 -21.15 -10.39 -34.07
C ARG A 7 -20.70 -8.96 -33.73
N ARG A 8 -19.99 -8.73 -32.62
CA ARG A 8 -19.21 -7.50 -32.37
C ARG A 8 -17.85 -7.66 -33.03
N ASN A 9 -17.53 -6.71 -33.90
CA ASN A 9 -16.33 -6.56 -34.71
C ASN A 9 -15.11 -6.27 -33.83
N PRO A 10 -13.98 -7.02 -33.88
CA PRO A 10 -12.81 -6.80 -33.03
C PRO A 10 -11.75 -5.91 -33.69
N LYS A 11 -12.14 -4.76 -34.25
CA LYS A 11 -11.18 -3.80 -34.81
C LYS A 11 -11.45 -2.43 -34.20
N ASN A 12 -10.80 -2.13 -33.07
CA ASN A 12 -10.33 -0.82 -32.58
C ASN A 12 -9.95 -0.91 -31.09
N ARG A 13 -9.04 -1.83 -30.74
CA ARG A 13 -8.25 -1.66 -29.52
C ARG A 13 -7.11 -0.71 -29.86
N VAL A 14 -7.32 0.58 -29.65
CA VAL A 14 -6.22 1.54 -29.50
C VAL A 14 -5.50 1.16 -28.21
N ILE A 15 -4.41 0.40 -28.37
CA ILE A 15 -3.43 0.18 -27.30
C ILE A 15 -2.83 1.57 -27.00
N LYS A 16 -3.33 2.24 -25.97
CA LYS A 16 -2.61 3.37 -25.39
C LYS A 16 -1.30 2.81 -24.87
N LYS A 17 -0.21 3.02 -25.60
CA LYS A 17 1.16 2.86 -25.13
C LYS A 17 1.30 3.73 -23.86
N GLY A 18 1.18 3.10 -22.70
CA GLY A 18 1.65 3.67 -21.44
C GLY A 18 3.16 3.85 -21.60
N CYS A 19 3.63 5.07 -21.49
CA CYS A 19 5.05 5.38 -21.47
C CYS A 19 5.69 4.62 -20.29
N PHE A 20 6.35 3.51 -20.60
CA PHE A 20 7.38 2.95 -19.74
C PHE A 20 8.58 3.92 -19.78
N SER A 21 8.58 4.93 -18.92
CA SER A 21 9.83 5.55 -18.49
C SER A 21 10.23 4.88 -17.18
N GLY A 22 10.85 3.72 -17.33
CA GLY A 22 11.51 2.99 -16.25
C GLY A 22 12.80 3.68 -15.81
N TYR A 23 12.72 4.93 -15.38
CA TYR A 23 13.72 5.55 -14.54
C TYR A 23 13.26 5.38 -13.09
N PHE A 24 13.77 4.36 -12.42
CA PHE A 24 13.80 4.31 -10.98
C PHE A 24 14.79 5.40 -10.50
N PRO A 25 14.33 6.52 -9.96
CA PRO A 25 15.26 7.42 -9.32
C PRO A 25 15.69 6.79 -8.01
N VAL A 26 16.90 6.27 -7.97
CA VAL A 26 17.59 5.80 -6.75
C VAL A 26 17.57 6.89 -5.67
N GLU A 27 17.51 8.17 -6.06
CA GLU A 27 17.39 9.34 -5.20
C GLU A 27 16.04 9.48 -4.44
N ILE A 28 14.95 8.80 -4.88
CA ILE A 28 13.68 8.79 -4.13
C ILE A 28 13.86 8.09 -2.78
N PHE A 29 14.84 7.20 -2.68
CA PHE A 29 15.12 6.45 -1.47
C PHE A 29 15.86 7.26 -0.38
N ASP A 30 16.65 8.27 -0.71
CA ASP A 30 17.51 8.91 0.29
C ASP A 30 16.82 9.94 1.21
N GLY A 31 15.95 10.78 0.69
CA GLY A 31 15.30 11.81 1.52
C GLY A 31 14.10 11.31 2.33
N MET A 32 13.35 10.35 1.80
CA MET A 32 12.21 9.74 2.52
C MET A 32 12.64 8.72 3.57
N LYS A 33 13.85 8.17 3.46
CA LYS A 33 14.37 7.11 4.33
C LYS A 33 14.57 7.51 5.78
N ARG A 34 14.99 8.72 6.08
CA ARG A 34 15.47 9.04 7.45
C ARG A 34 14.38 9.18 8.51
N GLN A 35 13.15 9.52 8.18
CA GLN A 35 12.10 9.75 9.18
C GLN A 35 10.88 8.84 9.11
N GLN A 36 10.60 8.24 7.95
CA GLN A 36 9.58 7.19 7.87
C GLN A 36 10.11 5.83 8.38
N ILE A 37 11.42 5.67 8.50
CA ILE A 37 12.11 4.45 8.90
C ILE A 37 12.08 4.23 10.42
N LEU A 38 11.93 5.24 11.24
CA LEU A 38 11.97 5.13 12.72
C LEU A 38 10.58 4.94 13.36
N SER A 39 9.69 4.17 12.73
CA SER A 39 8.51 3.68 13.45
C SER A 39 8.87 2.44 14.27
N ILE A 40 8.19 2.24 15.40
CA ILE A 40 8.34 1.01 16.22
C ILE A 40 8.16 -0.23 15.33
N GLY A 41 7.24 -0.17 14.36
CA GLY A 41 7.02 -1.25 13.39
C GLY A 41 8.26 -1.54 12.53
N THR A 42 8.96 -0.51 12.06
CA THR A 42 10.18 -0.70 11.26
C THR A 42 11.33 -1.28 12.09
N LEU A 43 11.49 -0.82 13.35
CA LEU A 43 12.46 -1.40 14.26
C LEU A 43 12.17 -2.88 14.56
N LEU A 44 10.90 -3.23 14.73
CA LEU A 44 10.48 -4.62 14.90
C LEU A 44 10.84 -5.47 13.67
N ILE A 45 10.55 -4.98 12.46
CA ILE A 45 10.91 -5.68 11.21
C ILE A 45 12.42 -5.87 11.12
N PHE A 46 13.20 -4.82 11.38
CA PHE A 46 14.65 -4.90 11.36
C PHE A 46 15.18 -5.94 12.36
N PHE A 47 14.66 -5.96 13.58
CA PHE A 47 14.97 -6.97 14.58
C PHE A 47 14.67 -8.39 14.08
N LEU A 48 13.45 -8.63 13.55
CA LEU A 48 13.05 -9.94 13.04
C LEU A 48 13.89 -10.39 11.84
N LEU A 49 14.37 -9.47 11.00
CA LEU A 49 15.22 -9.78 9.84
C LEU A 49 16.64 -10.17 10.26
N ILE A 50 17.22 -9.44 11.21
CA ILE A 50 18.63 -9.58 11.58
C ILE A 50 18.86 -10.67 12.64
N SER A 51 17.86 -10.94 13.48
CA SER A 51 18.00 -11.91 14.59
C SER A 51 18.47 -13.31 14.17
N PRO A 52 18.01 -13.96 13.06
CA PRO A 52 18.52 -15.28 12.69
C PRO A 52 20.01 -15.24 12.37
N ILE A 53 20.50 -14.13 11.80
CA ILE A 53 21.91 -13.97 11.44
C ILE A 53 22.74 -13.80 12.71
N ILE A 54 22.31 -12.97 13.66
CA ILE A 54 22.99 -12.78 14.94
C ILE A 54 23.05 -14.12 15.70
N ILE A 55 21.93 -14.85 15.76
CA ILE A 55 21.87 -16.17 16.42
C ILE A 55 22.82 -17.15 15.72
N TRP A 56 22.81 -17.20 14.38
CA TRP A 56 23.69 -18.07 13.63
C TRP A 56 25.16 -17.78 13.88
N LEU A 57 25.57 -16.50 13.82
CA LEU A 57 26.95 -16.08 14.05
C LEU A 57 27.42 -16.32 15.50
N SER A 58 26.53 -16.24 16.49
CA SER A 58 26.88 -16.51 17.90
C SER A 58 27.32 -17.94 18.17
N TYR A 59 26.99 -18.88 17.29
CA TYR A 59 27.45 -20.29 17.38
C TYR A 59 28.80 -20.53 16.71
N ASN A 60 29.44 -19.53 16.10
CA ASN A 60 30.72 -19.67 15.36
C ASN A 60 30.72 -20.87 14.39
N PRO A 61 29.74 -20.98 13.49
CA PRO A 61 29.58 -22.15 12.64
C PRO A 61 30.76 -22.28 11.66
N SER A 62 31.26 -23.50 11.47
CA SER A 62 32.39 -23.80 10.54
C SER A 62 32.13 -23.34 9.10
N SER A 63 30.87 -23.20 8.72
CA SER A 63 30.47 -22.69 7.41
C SER A 63 30.91 -21.23 7.16
N VAL A 64 31.19 -20.45 8.21
CA VAL A 64 31.70 -19.07 8.09
C VAL A 64 33.13 -19.03 7.55
N ASN A 65 33.89 -20.11 7.72
CA ASN A 65 35.25 -20.22 7.21
C ASN A 65 35.32 -20.30 5.67
N ASN A 66 34.22 -20.65 5.01
CA ASN A 66 34.08 -20.57 3.55
C ASN A 66 33.18 -19.38 3.19
N PRO A 67 33.73 -18.29 2.64
CA PRO A 67 32.96 -17.07 2.35
C PRO A 67 31.77 -17.29 1.42
N ILE A 68 31.90 -18.19 0.45
CA ILE A 68 30.83 -18.45 -0.54
C ILE A 68 29.66 -19.17 0.16
N ILE A 69 29.96 -20.18 0.98
CA ILE A 69 28.94 -20.92 1.77
C ILE A 69 28.33 -19.98 2.82
N ALA A 70 29.12 -19.11 3.46
CA ALA A 70 28.63 -18.12 4.39
C ALA A 70 27.64 -17.17 3.73
N LEU A 71 27.95 -16.68 2.51
CA LEU A 71 27.05 -15.85 1.72
C LEU A 71 25.78 -16.60 1.32
N ALA A 72 25.88 -17.87 0.91
CA ALA A 72 24.72 -18.69 0.61
C ALA A 72 23.77 -18.78 1.83
N LYS A 73 24.30 -19.07 3.02
CA LYS A 73 23.51 -19.21 4.26
C LYS A 73 22.92 -17.86 4.72
N PHE A 74 23.72 -16.78 4.66
CA PHE A 74 23.21 -15.45 4.92
C PHE A 74 21.99 -15.12 4.06
N ASN A 75 22.09 -15.36 2.75
CA ASN A 75 20.97 -15.14 1.81
C ASN A 75 19.78 -16.07 2.10
N ALA A 76 20.01 -17.31 2.55
CA ALA A 76 18.94 -18.21 2.96
C ALA A 76 18.14 -17.66 4.16
N PHE A 77 18.84 -17.19 5.21
CA PHE A 77 18.18 -16.59 6.37
C PHE A 77 17.42 -15.32 6.00
N MET A 78 18.03 -14.45 5.20
CA MET A 78 17.37 -13.22 4.73
C MET A 78 16.18 -13.54 3.84
N ALA A 79 16.27 -14.51 2.92
CA ALA A 79 15.15 -14.93 2.07
C ALA A 79 13.97 -15.45 2.90
N THR A 80 14.22 -16.37 3.82
CA THR A 80 13.19 -16.96 4.69
C THR A 80 12.55 -15.90 5.58
N SER A 81 13.35 -15.03 6.21
CA SER A 81 12.86 -13.98 7.10
C SER A 81 12.05 -12.92 6.34
N THR A 82 12.55 -12.42 5.20
CA THR A 82 11.85 -11.41 4.40
C THR A 82 10.54 -11.92 3.86
N LEU A 83 10.50 -13.17 3.37
CA LEU A 83 9.28 -13.78 2.86
C LEU A 83 8.25 -13.96 3.99
N SER A 84 8.64 -14.52 5.14
CA SER A 84 7.75 -14.72 6.30
C SER A 84 7.18 -13.42 6.84
N ILE A 85 8.04 -12.41 7.02
CA ILE A 85 7.65 -11.08 7.51
C ILE A 85 6.70 -10.40 6.51
N ASN A 86 6.89 -10.61 5.22
CA ASN A 86 6.04 -10.01 4.20
C ASN A 86 4.58 -10.50 4.31
N PHE A 87 4.37 -11.76 4.64
CA PHE A 87 3.02 -12.27 4.96
C PHE A 87 2.46 -11.68 6.25
N PHE A 88 3.29 -11.53 7.28
CA PHE A 88 2.88 -10.90 8.53
C PHE A 88 2.43 -9.45 8.32
N LEU A 89 3.16 -8.67 7.50
CA LEU A 89 2.78 -7.32 7.11
C LEU A 89 1.46 -7.28 6.31
N SER A 90 1.12 -8.33 5.57
CA SER A 90 -0.14 -8.38 4.82
C SER A 90 -1.38 -8.63 5.68
N ALA A 91 -1.23 -9.04 6.95
CA ALA A 91 -2.33 -9.52 7.79
C ALA A 91 -3.33 -8.45 8.25
N ARG A 92 -3.10 -7.15 7.97
CA ARG A 92 -4.00 -6.02 8.30
C ARG A 92 -4.43 -5.97 9.78
N LEU A 93 -3.57 -6.42 10.68
CA LEU A 93 -3.86 -6.41 12.11
C LEU A 93 -3.83 -4.98 12.65
N LYS A 94 -4.83 -4.61 13.47
CA LYS A 94 -4.96 -3.25 14.02
C LYS A 94 -3.73 -2.78 14.80
N PHE A 95 -3.05 -3.69 15.52
CA PHE A 95 -1.85 -3.34 16.25
C PHE A 95 -0.68 -3.03 15.30
N LEU A 96 -0.57 -3.75 14.15
CA LEU A 96 0.44 -3.44 13.12
C LEU A 96 0.17 -2.06 12.53
N GLU A 97 -1.07 -1.77 12.14
CA GLU A 97 -1.45 -0.44 11.67
C GLU A 97 -1.02 0.66 12.66
N LYS A 98 -1.19 0.41 13.97
CA LYS A 98 -0.80 1.34 15.02
C LYS A 98 0.71 1.57 15.08
N ILE A 99 1.53 0.51 15.09
CA ILE A 99 2.99 0.61 15.22
C ILE A 99 3.69 1.13 13.94
N PHE A 100 3.05 0.95 12.77
CA PHE A 100 3.52 1.51 11.50
C PHE A 100 2.99 2.93 11.22
N ASN A 101 2.12 3.48 12.09
CA ASN A 101 1.45 4.77 11.89
C ASN A 101 0.64 4.84 10.57
N GLY A 102 -0.09 3.78 10.27
CA GLY A 102 -1.03 3.69 9.14
C GLY A 102 -0.81 2.47 8.25
N LEU A 103 -1.91 2.00 7.68
CA LEU A 103 -1.94 0.83 6.79
C LEU A 103 -1.16 1.09 5.50
N ASP A 104 -1.22 2.32 4.98
CA ASP A 104 -0.48 2.77 3.81
C ASP A 104 1.04 2.66 3.99
N ARG A 105 1.55 3.04 5.18
CA ARG A 105 2.98 2.88 5.51
C ARG A 105 3.39 1.43 5.64
N MET A 106 2.55 0.62 6.27
CA MET A 106 2.77 -0.81 6.38
C MET A 106 2.88 -1.48 5.00
N TYR A 107 2.01 -1.11 4.04
CA TYR A 107 2.11 -1.63 2.67
C TYR A 107 3.33 -1.11 1.90
N ARG A 108 3.81 0.10 2.17
CA ARG A 108 5.10 0.55 1.61
C ARG A 108 6.26 -0.34 2.08
N VAL A 109 6.29 -0.68 3.37
CA VAL A 109 7.29 -1.61 3.93
C VAL A 109 7.15 -3.00 3.31
N HIS A 110 5.91 -3.52 3.16
CA HIS A 110 5.62 -4.77 2.47
C HIS A 110 6.19 -4.78 1.03
N LYS A 111 5.99 -3.73 0.25
CA LYS A 111 6.55 -3.62 -1.11
C LYS A 111 8.10 -3.64 -1.11
N VAL A 112 8.74 -2.97 -0.16
CA VAL A 112 10.21 -2.96 -0.04
C VAL A 112 10.71 -4.33 0.36
N VAL A 113 10.19 -4.93 1.43
CA VAL A 113 10.56 -6.27 1.92
C VAL A 113 10.32 -7.33 0.85
N GLY A 114 9.21 -7.25 0.09
CA GLY A 114 8.92 -8.16 -1.01
C GLY A 114 9.94 -8.08 -2.17
N ARG A 115 10.40 -6.86 -2.51
CA ARG A 115 11.46 -6.68 -3.53
C ARG A 115 12.81 -7.20 -3.05
N THR A 116 13.15 -6.98 -1.79
CA THR A 116 14.39 -7.53 -1.22
C THR A 116 14.36 -9.03 -1.08
N SER A 117 13.20 -9.65 -0.84
CA SER A 117 13.07 -11.12 -0.86
C SER A 117 13.52 -11.72 -2.19
N LEU A 118 13.16 -11.09 -3.32
CA LEU A 118 13.58 -11.56 -4.65
C LEU A 118 15.10 -11.65 -4.77
N ILE A 119 15.81 -10.63 -4.28
CA ILE A 119 17.28 -10.60 -4.34
C ILE A 119 17.87 -11.76 -3.53
N PHE A 120 17.43 -11.94 -2.30
CA PHE A 120 17.96 -12.98 -1.43
C PHE A 120 17.60 -14.40 -1.90
N ILE A 121 16.37 -14.60 -2.41
CA ILE A 121 15.92 -15.87 -2.97
C ILE A 121 16.77 -16.30 -4.18
N LEU A 122 17.20 -15.34 -5.02
CA LEU A 122 18.05 -15.62 -6.18
C LEU A 122 19.52 -15.82 -5.79
N LEU A 123 20.05 -15.03 -4.86
CA LEU A 123 21.45 -15.11 -4.45
C LEU A 123 21.74 -16.40 -3.67
N HIS A 124 20.78 -16.94 -2.91
CA HIS A 124 20.99 -18.16 -2.15
C HIS A 124 21.41 -19.35 -3.04
N PRO A 125 20.62 -19.82 -4.03
CA PRO A 125 21.03 -20.92 -4.90
C PRO A 125 22.24 -20.56 -5.77
N LEU A 126 22.40 -19.29 -6.19
CA LEU A 126 23.56 -18.86 -6.96
C LEU A 126 24.86 -19.12 -6.20
N PHE A 127 24.95 -18.73 -4.93
CA PHE A 127 26.18 -19.02 -4.15
C PHE A 127 26.36 -20.49 -3.86
N LEU A 128 25.32 -21.29 -3.76
CA LEU A 128 25.43 -22.75 -3.66
C LEU A 128 25.99 -23.37 -4.93
N ILE A 129 25.51 -22.95 -6.12
CA ILE A 129 26.04 -23.38 -7.42
C ILE A 129 27.53 -23.03 -7.54
N ILE A 130 27.91 -21.81 -7.17
CA ILE A 130 29.32 -21.37 -7.22
C ILE A 130 30.18 -22.22 -6.25
N SER A 131 29.65 -22.52 -5.04
CA SER A 131 30.38 -23.33 -4.05
C SER A 131 30.56 -24.78 -4.44
N SER A 132 29.73 -25.30 -5.35
CA SER A 132 29.78 -26.70 -5.83
C SER A 132 30.85 -26.91 -6.91
N TYR A 133 31.40 -25.83 -7.49
CA TYR A 133 32.43 -25.97 -8.53
C TYR A 133 33.68 -26.70 -7.99
N PRO A 134 34.24 -27.71 -8.71
CA PRO A 134 33.92 -28.15 -10.09
C PRO A 134 32.86 -29.27 -10.20
N ASN A 135 32.17 -29.62 -9.12
CA ASN A 135 31.18 -30.72 -9.10
C ASN A 135 29.87 -30.32 -9.78
N VAL A 136 29.75 -30.58 -11.09
CA VAL A 136 28.57 -30.24 -11.90
C VAL A 136 27.31 -30.98 -11.43
N SER A 137 27.42 -32.23 -10.97
CA SER A 137 26.25 -32.98 -10.51
C SER A 137 25.63 -32.39 -9.26
N GLU A 138 26.43 -31.86 -8.34
CA GLU A 138 25.97 -31.16 -7.16
C GLU A 138 25.34 -29.81 -7.55
N ALA A 139 25.98 -29.05 -8.44
CA ALA A 139 25.42 -27.78 -8.93
C ALA A 139 24.05 -27.96 -9.59
N LEU A 140 23.83 -29.04 -10.33
CA LEU A 140 22.54 -29.33 -10.97
C LEU A 140 21.41 -29.58 -9.96
N MET A 141 21.69 -30.12 -8.77
CA MET A 141 20.67 -30.29 -7.72
C MET A 141 20.08 -28.96 -7.22
N TYR A 142 20.82 -27.85 -7.34
CA TYR A 142 20.33 -26.53 -6.99
C TYR A 142 19.59 -25.81 -8.13
N VAL A 143 19.57 -26.40 -9.32
CA VAL A 143 18.89 -25.86 -10.50
C VAL A 143 17.68 -26.70 -10.88
N ILE A 144 17.81 -28.02 -10.88
CA ILE A 144 16.73 -28.93 -11.29
C ILE A 144 16.14 -29.57 -10.04
N PRO A 145 14.80 -29.67 -9.91
CA PRO A 145 14.15 -30.23 -8.71
C PRO A 145 14.24 -31.77 -8.67
N ILE A 146 15.48 -32.28 -8.70
CA ILE A 146 15.84 -33.70 -8.60
C ILE A 146 16.67 -33.94 -7.34
N GLY A 147 16.75 -35.15 -6.84
CA GLY A 147 17.51 -35.47 -5.63
C GLY A 147 16.64 -35.49 -4.36
N PRO A 148 17.21 -35.17 -3.19
CA PRO A 148 16.45 -35.16 -1.92
C PRO A 148 15.25 -34.21 -1.97
N ILE A 149 14.11 -34.67 -1.46
CA ILE A 149 12.82 -33.97 -1.57
C ILE A 149 12.88 -32.55 -0.96
N GLU A 150 13.65 -32.38 0.09
CA GLU A 150 13.85 -31.08 0.75
C GLU A 150 14.62 -30.10 -0.12
N ILE A 151 15.58 -30.55 -0.92
CA ILE A 151 16.30 -29.69 -1.90
C ILE A 151 15.39 -29.39 -3.08
N ALA A 152 14.73 -30.40 -3.62
CA ALA A 152 13.78 -30.25 -4.72
C ALA A 152 12.65 -29.26 -4.35
N ALA A 153 12.15 -29.27 -3.10
CA ALA A 153 11.17 -28.31 -2.60
C ALA A 153 11.70 -26.86 -2.62
N GLY A 154 12.97 -26.64 -2.26
CA GLY A 154 13.61 -25.34 -2.34
C GLY A 154 13.70 -24.82 -3.78
N VAL A 155 14.15 -25.66 -4.72
CA VAL A 155 14.23 -25.32 -6.14
C VAL A 155 12.85 -25.01 -6.72
N LEU A 156 11.85 -25.82 -6.41
CA LEU A 156 10.46 -25.60 -6.84
C LEU A 156 9.90 -24.30 -6.27
N ALA A 157 10.21 -23.98 -5.01
CA ALA A 157 9.82 -22.72 -4.38
C ALA A 157 10.37 -21.51 -5.14
N VAL A 158 11.65 -21.56 -5.58
CA VAL A 158 12.27 -20.49 -6.39
C VAL A 158 11.53 -20.32 -7.71
N TYR A 159 11.24 -21.39 -8.43
CA TYR A 159 10.55 -21.28 -9.73
C TYR A 159 9.13 -20.74 -9.60
N ILE A 160 8.35 -21.27 -8.65
CA ILE A 160 6.99 -20.76 -8.41
C ILE A 160 7.04 -19.29 -8.00
N PHE A 161 7.98 -18.92 -7.11
CA PHE A 161 8.16 -17.53 -6.70
C PHE A 161 8.48 -16.61 -7.87
N LEU A 162 9.41 -16.99 -8.75
CA LEU A 162 9.80 -16.21 -9.93
C LEU A 162 8.63 -16.00 -10.89
N ILE A 163 7.84 -17.04 -11.15
CA ILE A 163 6.65 -16.95 -11.99
C ILE A 163 5.65 -15.96 -11.36
N LEU A 164 5.33 -16.12 -10.08
CA LEU A 164 4.34 -15.30 -9.40
C LEU A 164 4.79 -13.85 -9.23
N ILE A 165 6.07 -13.61 -8.94
CA ILE A 165 6.58 -12.24 -8.79
C ILE A 165 6.67 -11.51 -10.14
N THR A 166 6.98 -12.24 -11.21
CA THR A 166 6.97 -11.71 -12.58
C THR A 166 5.55 -11.29 -12.98
N LEU A 167 4.54 -12.12 -12.70
CA LEU A 167 3.13 -11.77 -12.87
C LEU A 167 2.72 -10.55 -12.02
N THR A 168 3.35 -10.38 -10.86
CA THR A 168 3.03 -9.27 -9.94
C THR A 168 3.66 -7.95 -10.36
N VAL A 169 4.91 -7.97 -10.88
CA VAL A 169 5.72 -6.76 -11.08
C VAL A 169 5.85 -6.38 -12.55
N ALA A 170 5.97 -7.36 -13.45
CA ALA A 170 6.33 -7.14 -14.84
C ALA A 170 5.15 -7.20 -15.81
N ILE A 171 4.05 -7.87 -15.45
CA ILE A 171 2.92 -8.10 -16.35
C ILE A 171 1.69 -7.37 -15.83
N ASN A 172 1.12 -6.50 -16.67
CA ASN A 172 -0.15 -5.84 -16.37
C ASN A 172 -1.32 -6.80 -16.59
N ILE A 173 -1.72 -7.49 -15.55
CA ILE A 173 -2.91 -8.36 -15.54
C ILE A 173 -4.06 -7.68 -14.78
N PRO A 174 -5.33 -8.04 -15.07
CA PRO A 174 -6.48 -7.53 -14.33
C PRO A 174 -6.33 -7.78 -12.82
N TYR A 175 -6.73 -6.81 -12.00
CA TYR A 175 -6.53 -6.84 -10.55
C TYR A 175 -6.95 -8.14 -9.87
N HIS A 176 -8.09 -8.75 -10.27
CA HIS A 176 -8.59 -10.00 -9.68
C HIS A 176 -7.69 -11.20 -9.99
N TRP A 177 -7.05 -11.26 -11.17
CA TRP A 177 -6.06 -12.28 -11.52
C TRP A 177 -4.77 -12.08 -10.72
N TRP A 178 -4.28 -10.85 -10.67
CA TRP A 178 -3.13 -10.46 -9.86
C TRP A 178 -3.33 -10.84 -8.38
N HIS A 179 -4.47 -10.45 -7.80
CA HIS A 179 -4.75 -10.73 -6.39
C HIS A 179 -4.84 -12.22 -6.08
N ASN A 180 -5.40 -13.02 -6.98
CA ASN A 180 -5.51 -14.47 -6.79
C ASN A 180 -4.15 -15.17 -6.97
N SER A 181 -3.36 -14.80 -7.99
CA SER A 181 -2.01 -15.36 -8.17
C SER A 181 -1.10 -15.00 -6.99
N HIS A 182 -1.18 -13.78 -6.48
CA HIS A 182 -0.40 -13.33 -5.33
C HIS A 182 -0.69 -14.14 -4.05
N LYS A 183 -1.90 -14.63 -3.85
CA LYS A 183 -2.24 -15.52 -2.71
C LYS A 183 -1.50 -16.87 -2.76
N ILE A 184 -1.14 -17.36 -3.94
CA ILE A 184 -0.42 -18.62 -4.13
C ILE A 184 1.00 -18.54 -3.52
N LEU A 185 1.55 -17.34 -3.34
CA LEU A 185 2.85 -17.14 -2.67
C LEU A 185 2.91 -17.78 -1.27
N GLY A 186 1.76 -18.02 -0.61
CA GLY A 186 1.72 -18.78 0.64
C GLY A 186 2.17 -20.23 0.52
N ILE A 187 1.96 -20.85 -0.63
CA ILE A 187 2.48 -22.19 -0.93
C ILE A 187 4.01 -22.14 -1.04
N VAL A 188 4.55 -21.08 -1.64
CA VAL A 188 6.01 -20.87 -1.69
C VAL A 188 6.59 -20.80 -0.28
N LEU A 189 5.94 -20.08 0.65
CA LEU A 189 6.40 -20.02 2.04
C LEU A 189 6.37 -21.40 2.74
N ILE A 190 5.38 -22.23 2.45
CA ILE A 190 5.33 -23.60 2.99
C ILE A 190 6.51 -24.43 2.45
N LEU A 191 6.79 -24.36 1.14
CA LEU A 191 7.92 -25.06 0.52
C LEU A 191 9.26 -24.56 1.07
N VAL A 192 9.42 -23.23 1.24
CA VAL A 192 10.62 -22.63 1.85
C VAL A 192 10.78 -23.08 3.30
N GLY A 193 9.71 -23.11 4.09
CA GLY A 193 9.74 -23.59 5.48
C GLY A 193 10.13 -25.08 5.56
N PHE A 194 9.55 -25.92 4.70
CA PHE A 194 9.90 -27.33 4.60
C PHE A 194 11.39 -27.50 4.22
N HIS A 195 11.83 -26.84 3.16
CA HIS A 195 13.23 -26.85 2.75
C HIS A 195 14.16 -26.42 3.88
N ALA A 196 13.90 -25.27 4.52
CA ALA A 196 14.75 -24.72 5.58
C ALA A 196 14.89 -25.67 6.78
N ILE A 197 13.82 -26.37 7.16
CA ILE A 197 13.80 -27.27 8.33
C ILE A 197 14.47 -28.60 8.04
N PHE A 198 14.33 -29.14 6.80
CA PHE A 198 14.75 -30.54 6.49
C PHE A 198 16.02 -30.64 5.66
N ALA A 199 16.54 -29.56 5.07
CA ALA A 199 17.73 -29.56 4.18
C ALA A 199 19.08 -29.82 4.87
N GLY A 200 19.11 -30.35 6.10
CA GLY A 200 20.33 -30.79 6.78
C GLY A 200 21.36 -29.68 7.07
N SER A 201 20.93 -28.42 7.21
CA SER A 201 21.80 -27.26 7.38
C SER A 201 22.14 -26.94 8.84
N ASP A 202 22.81 -25.82 9.09
CA ASP A 202 23.10 -25.28 10.44
C ASP A 202 21.84 -25.12 11.30
N ILE A 203 20.66 -24.94 10.68
CA ILE A 203 19.37 -24.87 11.38
C ILE A 203 19.12 -26.13 12.21
N ASN A 204 19.53 -27.32 11.71
CA ASN A 204 19.35 -28.56 12.43
C ASN A 204 20.38 -28.77 13.56
N LYS A 205 21.54 -28.11 13.47
CA LYS A 205 22.61 -28.19 14.48
C LYS A 205 22.36 -27.31 15.68
N TYR A 206 21.69 -26.15 15.48
CA TYR A 206 21.57 -25.10 16.51
C TYR A 206 20.09 -24.92 16.93
N PRO A 207 19.70 -25.44 18.13
CA PRO A 207 18.29 -25.46 18.55
C PRO A 207 17.61 -24.10 18.60
N ILE A 208 18.31 -23.05 19.07
CA ILE A 208 17.74 -21.68 19.14
C ILE A 208 17.50 -21.13 17.73
N LEU A 209 18.44 -21.35 16.81
CA LEU A 209 18.29 -20.93 15.40
C LEU A 209 17.12 -21.66 14.75
N ARG A 210 17.01 -22.99 14.97
CA ARG A 210 15.91 -23.79 14.47
C ARG A 210 14.57 -23.30 15.00
N PHE A 211 14.46 -23.08 16.30
CA PHE A 211 13.25 -22.51 16.91
C PHE A 211 12.87 -21.17 16.27
N TRP A 212 13.86 -20.28 16.07
CA TRP A 212 13.61 -18.96 15.51
C TRP A 212 13.14 -18.99 14.05
N VAL A 213 13.73 -19.84 13.21
CA VAL A 213 13.31 -20.04 11.82
C VAL A 213 11.90 -20.63 11.76
N ILE A 214 11.60 -21.65 12.59
CA ILE A 214 10.25 -22.22 12.69
C ILE A 214 9.26 -21.13 13.13
N PHE A 215 9.60 -20.32 14.12
CA PHE A 215 8.76 -19.22 14.58
C PHE A 215 8.43 -18.24 13.45
N LEU A 216 9.43 -17.77 12.69
CA LEU A 216 9.22 -16.85 11.57
C LEU A 216 8.35 -17.48 10.46
N CYS A 217 8.64 -18.70 10.06
CA CYS A 217 7.83 -19.41 9.06
C CYS A 217 6.38 -19.58 9.54
N SER A 218 6.18 -19.98 10.79
CA SER A 218 4.86 -20.14 11.40
C SER A 218 4.11 -18.82 11.46
N LEU A 219 4.78 -17.73 11.84
CA LEU A 219 4.20 -16.39 11.86
C LEU A 219 3.68 -15.99 10.46
N GLY A 220 4.49 -16.25 9.42
CA GLY A 220 4.09 -15.95 8.03
C GLY A 220 2.93 -16.85 7.56
N ILE A 221 3.01 -18.16 7.80
CA ILE A 221 1.97 -19.13 7.39
C ILE A 221 0.64 -18.85 8.11
N VAL A 222 0.66 -18.61 9.42
CA VAL A 222 -0.54 -18.26 10.20
C VAL A 222 -1.13 -16.96 9.69
N SER A 223 -0.32 -15.95 9.37
CA SER A 223 -0.77 -14.69 8.79
C SER A 223 -1.42 -14.89 7.43
N TRP A 224 -0.85 -15.73 6.59
CA TRP A 224 -1.42 -16.10 5.29
C TRP A 224 -2.77 -16.81 5.42
N ILE A 225 -2.85 -17.84 6.28
CA ILE A 225 -4.10 -18.56 6.56
C ILE A 225 -5.15 -17.62 7.12
N TYR A 226 -4.77 -16.73 8.06
CA TYR A 226 -5.65 -15.70 8.61
C TYR A 226 -6.25 -14.82 7.49
N MET A 227 -5.44 -14.31 6.58
CA MET A 227 -5.92 -13.48 5.47
C MET A 227 -6.77 -14.26 4.47
N LEU A 228 -6.43 -15.53 4.23
CA LEU A 228 -7.16 -16.36 3.28
C LEU A 228 -8.56 -16.75 3.77
N LEU A 229 -8.66 -17.16 5.04
CA LEU A 229 -9.87 -17.76 5.62
C LEU A 229 -10.58 -16.84 6.62
N PHE A 230 -9.86 -16.28 7.58
CA PHE A 230 -10.46 -15.66 8.76
C PHE A 230 -10.70 -14.16 8.63
N TYR A 231 -9.86 -13.43 7.89
CA TYR A 231 -10.01 -11.98 7.80
C TYR A 231 -11.40 -11.54 7.30
N LYS A 232 -11.97 -12.27 6.33
CA LYS A 232 -13.31 -11.99 5.82
C LYS A 232 -14.43 -12.34 6.80
N LEU A 233 -14.17 -13.19 7.80
CA LEU A 233 -15.15 -13.63 8.80
C LEU A 233 -15.10 -12.77 10.06
N ILE A 234 -13.91 -12.48 10.57
CA ILE A 234 -13.66 -11.86 11.88
C ILE A 234 -13.42 -10.34 11.77
N GLY A 235 -13.00 -9.85 10.59
CA GLY A 235 -12.72 -8.42 10.39
C GLY A 235 -13.93 -7.52 10.70
N PRO A 236 -13.72 -6.25 11.07
CA PRO A 236 -14.80 -5.29 11.37
C PRO A 236 -15.64 -5.03 10.12
N LYS A 237 -16.75 -5.76 10.01
CA LYS A 237 -17.59 -5.86 8.81
C LYS A 237 -18.98 -5.36 9.09
N PHE A 238 -19.48 -4.48 8.23
CA PHE A 238 -20.84 -3.96 8.28
C PHE A 238 -21.52 -4.17 6.93
N ASN A 239 -22.74 -4.72 6.97
CA ASN A 239 -23.62 -4.76 5.81
C ASN A 239 -24.40 -3.45 5.76
N ILE A 240 -24.42 -2.80 4.61
CA ILE A 240 -25.10 -1.51 4.42
C ILE A 240 -25.92 -1.53 3.13
N ASN A 241 -26.93 -0.67 3.09
CA ASN A 241 -27.65 -0.36 1.87
C ASN A 241 -27.30 1.06 1.41
N ILE A 242 -27.10 1.24 0.13
CA ILE A 242 -26.85 2.55 -0.45
C ILE A 242 -28.11 3.41 -0.29
N SER A 243 -27.94 4.58 0.32
CA SER A 243 -29.03 5.54 0.53
C SER A 243 -29.18 6.52 -0.64
N LYS A 244 -28.04 6.90 -1.25
CA LYS A 244 -28.00 7.84 -2.37
C LYS A 244 -26.79 7.57 -3.25
N VAL A 245 -26.96 7.79 -4.57
CA VAL A 245 -25.87 7.78 -5.56
C VAL A 245 -26.02 9.03 -6.42
N ASP A 246 -24.96 9.84 -6.47
CA ASP A 246 -24.89 11.03 -7.32
C ASP A 246 -23.78 10.84 -8.36
N HIS A 247 -24.09 11.07 -9.62
CA HIS A 247 -23.13 10.91 -10.72
C HIS A 247 -22.67 12.28 -11.21
N PHE A 248 -21.38 12.50 -11.19
CA PHE A 248 -20.70 13.60 -11.84
C PHE A 248 -19.94 13.09 -13.07
N LYS A 249 -19.37 13.97 -13.88
CA LYS A 249 -18.75 13.61 -15.17
C LYS A 249 -17.81 12.38 -15.11
N GLN A 250 -16.89 12.32 -14.16
CA GLN A 250 -15.94 11.19 -13.98
C GLN A 250 -15.90 10.65 -12.56
N VAL A 251 -16.85 11.07 -11.73
CA VAL A 251 -16.89 10.75 -10.31
C VAL A 251 -18.28 10.26 -9.96
N THR A 252 -18.36 9.28 -9.08
CA THR A 252 -19.62 8.81 -8.48
C THR A 252 -19.51 8.95 -6.98
N GLU A 253 -20.47 9.63 -6.38
CA GLU A 253 -20.62 9.78 -4.95
C GLU A 253 -21.64 8.78 -4.43
N ILE A 254 -21.28 8.07 -3.38
CA ILE A 254 -22.10 7.03 -2.77
C ILE A 254 -22.26 7.36 -1.29
N SER A 255 -23.52 7.48 -0.85
CA SER A 255 -23.85 7.74 0.55
C SER A 255 -24.68 6.60 1.13
N PHE A 256 -24.40 6.24 2.37
CA PHE A 256 -25.14 5.23 3.13
C PHE A 256 -25.27 5.65 4.60
N LYS A 257 -26.29 5.16 5.27
CA LYS A 257 -26.50 5.45 6.70
C LYS A 257 -25.33 4.86 7.51
N LYS A 258 -24.76 5.66 8.42
CA LYS A 258 -23.68 5.22 9.28
C LYS A 258 -24.14 4.04 10.12
N PRO A 259 -23.48 2.86 10.03
CA PRO A 259 -23.83 1.70 10.84
C PRO A 259 -23.53 1.95 12.32
N VAL A 260 -24.28 1.30 13.19
CA VAL A 260 -23.99 1.31 14.63
C VAL A 260 -22.64 0.66 14.89
N GLY A 261 -21.77 1.31 15.65
CA GLY A 261 -20.41 0.84 15.93
C GLY A 261 -19.39 1.13 14.82
N PHE A 262 -19.77 1.85 13.75
CA PHE A 262 -18.83 2.35 12.76
C PHE A 262 -18.35 3.75 13.12
N ASP A 263 -17.40 3.82 14.06
CA ASP A 263 -16.83 5.08 14.52
C ASP A 263 -15.54 5.36 13.78
N TYR A 264 -15.52 6.46 13.02
CA TYR A 264 -14.35 6.88 12.24
C TYR A 264 -13.96 8.32 12.59
N GLN A 265 -12.71 8.64 12.27
CA GLN A 265 -12.17 9.99 12.36
C GLN A 265 -12.10 10.63 10.97
N ALA A 266 -12.19 11.96 10.91
CA ALA A 266 -12.04 12.70 9.65
C ALA A 266 -10.70 12.36 8.98
N GLY A 267 -10.72 12.15 7.65
CA GLY A 267 -9.55 11.77 6.87
C GLY A 267 -9.22 10.27 6.85
N GLN A 268 -10.04 9.41 7.47
CA GLN A 268 -9.91 7.96 7.35
C GLN A 268 -10.55 7.41 6.07
N PHE A 269 -10.24 6.15 5.76
CA PHE A 269 -10.80 5.41 4.64
C PHE A 269 -11.44 4.10 5.09
N LEU A 270 -12.22 3.50 4.22
CA LEU A 270 -12.82 2.18 4.40
C LEU A 270 -12.55 1.30 3.19
N PHE A 271 -12.63 -0.01 3.39
CA PHE A 271 -12.74 -0.94 2.28
C PHE A 271 -14.21 -1.25 2.01
N ILE A 272 -14.60 -1.30 0.74
CA ILE A 272 -15.98 -1.60 0.33
C ILE A 272 -16.01 -2.63 -0.81
N ARG A 273 -17.04 -3.46 -0.80
CA ARG A 273 -17.40 -4.39 -1.87
C ARG A 273 -18.90 -4.33 -2.11
N PHE A 274 -19.29 -4.40 -3.37
CA PHE A 274 -20.69 -4.49 -3.78
C PHE A 274 -20.99 -5.92 -4.26
N PRO A 275 -21.75 -6.73 -3.49
CA PRO A 275 -22.06 -8.13 -3.84
C PRO A 275 -22.73 -8.32 -5.20
N ARG A 276 -23.42 -7.29 -5.70
CA ARG A 276 -24.05 -7.25 -7.02
C ARG A 276 -23.08 -7.60 -8.16
N PHE A 277 -21.78 -7.34 -8.01
CA PHE A 277 -20.77 -7.59 -9.03
C PHE A 277 -20.05 -8.91 -8.75
N GLU A 278 -20.59 -10.01 -9.31
CA GLU A 278 -20.13 -11.38 -9.03
C GLU A 278 -18.65 -11.63 -9.35
N GLY A 279 -18.11 -10.97 -10.37
CA GLY A 279 -16.69 -11.07 -10.78
C GLY A 279 -15.70 -10.41 -9.82
N TYR A 280 -16.17 -9.58 -8.88
CA TYR A 280 -15.34 -8.78 -7.98
C TYR A 280 -15.63 -9.12 -6.52
N LYS A 281 -14.93 -10.13 -5.99
CA LYS A 281 -15.05 -10.58 -4.60
C LYS A 281 -14.14 -9.79 -3.64
N GLU A 282 -13.30 -8.90 -4.15
CA GLU A 282 -12.33 -8.09 -3.44
C GLU A 282 -12.98 -6.87 -2.78
N LEU A 283 -12.28 -6.37 -1.77
CA LEU A 283 -12.60 -5.14 -1.07
C LEU A 283 -11.70 -4.02 -1.59
N PHE A 284 -12.29 -2.93 -2.04
CA PHE A 284 -11.57 -1.77 -2.58
C PHE A 284 -11.52 -0.62 -1.56
N PRO A 285 -10.37 0.04 -1.37
CA PRO A 285 -10.23 1.15 -0.44
C PRO A 285 -10.78 2.45 -1.04
N PHE A 286 -11.56 3.21 -0.25
CA PHE A 286 -12.00 4.55 -0.59
C PHE A 286 -11.99 5.45 0.64
N SER A 287 -11.46 6.66 0.51
CA SER A 287 -11.48 7.66 1.56
C SER A 287 -12.90 8.08 1.88
N ILE A 288 -13.19 8.24 3.17
CA ILE A 288 -14.46 8.78 3.64
C ILE A 288 -14.43 10.29 3.44
N SER A 289 -15.39 10.81 2.68
CA SER A 289 -15.50 12.24 2.33
C SER A 289 -16.53 13.01 3.15
N SER A 290 -17.20 12.35 4.11
CA SER A 290 -18.12 12.96 5.08
C SER A 290 -17.43 13.23 6.41
N ASP A 291 -17.98 14.15 7.21
CA ASP A 291 -17.58 14.37 8.60
C ASP A 291 -18.12 13.25 9.50
N PRO A 292 -17.36 12.81 10.53
CA PRO A 292 -17.81 11.78 11.47
C PRO A 292 -19.11 12.06 12.21
N SER A 293 -19.48 13.34 12.43
CA SER A 293 -20.72 13.74 13.09
C SER A 293 -21.96 13.54 12.21
N GLN A 294 -21.79 13.33 10.90
CA GLN A 294 -22.89 13.19 9.97
C GLN A 294 -23.59 11.83 10.10
N LYS A 295 -24.91 11.84 9.90
CA LYS A 295 -25.76 10.63 9.89
C LYS A 295 -25.42 9.67 8.74
N TYR A 296 -24.92 10.21 7.63
CA TYR A 296 -24.58 9.44 6.43
C TYR A 296 -23.08 9.48 6.20
N VAL A 297 -22.51 8.31 5.93
CA VAL A 297 -21.14 8.15 5.45
C VAL A 297 -21.14 8.32 3.94
N ARG A 298 -20.21 9.12 3.42
CA ARG A 298 -20.05 9.42 2.02
C ARG A 298 -18.66 8.97 1.54
N ILE A 299 -18.61 8.30 0.41
CA ILE A 299 -17.38 8.03 -0.35
C ILE A 299 -17.52 8.61 -1.75
N THR A 300 -16.40 9.08 -2.30
CA THR A 300 -16.36 9.70 -3.63
C THR A 300 -15.37 8.95 -4.49
N VAL A 301 -15.85 8.33 -5.56
CA VAL A 301 -15.09 7.38 -6.38
C VAL A 301 -14.87 7.96 -7.78
N LYS A 302 -13.60 8.11 -8.19
CA LYS A 302 -13.24 8.49 -9.56
C LYS A 302 -13.12 7.26 -10.44
N ARG A 303 -13.59 7.37 -11.69
CA ARG A 303 -13.38 6.36 -12.73
C ARG A 303 -11.90 6.31 -13.10
N SER A 304 -11.20 5.22 -12.78
CA SER A 304 -9.76 5.11 -12.98
C SER A 304 -9.31 3.76 -13.54
N GLY A 305 -9.95 2.66 -13.19
CA GLY A 305 -9.69 1.30 -13.67
C GLY A 305 -10.99 0.58 -14.01
N ASP A 306 -10.92 -0.67 -14.46
CA ASP A 306 -12.06 -1.44 -14.92
C ASP A 306 -13.22 -1.45 -13.90
N TYR A 307 -12.91 -1.78 -12.64
CA TYR A 307 -13.92 -1.82 -11.59
C TYR A 307 -14.64 -0.48 -11.36
N THR A 308 -13.88 0.61 -11.26
CA THR A 308 -14.45 1.93 -10.98
C THR A 308 -15.10 2.58 -12.19
N SER A 309 -14.74 2.16 -13.40
CA SER A 309 -15.29 2.70 -14.65
C SER A 309 -16.53 1.96 -15.12
N GLU A 310 -16.62 0.65 -14.89
CA GLU A 310 -17.71 -0.20 -15.39
C GLU A 310 -18.78 -0.45 -14.33
N ASN A 311 -18.37 -0.72 -13.07
CA ASN A 311 -19.28 -1.18 -12.03
C ASN A 311 -19.85 -0.05 -11.16
N ILE A 312 -19.02 0.89 -10.75
CA ILE A 312 -19.47 1.95 -9.83
C ILE A 312 -20.56 2.86 -10.46
N PRO A 313 -20.51 3.22 -11.78
CA PRO A 313 -21.53 4.07 -12.37
C PRO A 313 -22.94 3.46 -12.49
N ILE A 314 -23.06 2.14 -12.38
CA ILE A 314 -24.36 1.45 -12.50
C ILE A 314 -25.01 1.14 -11.14
N LEU A 315 -24.36 1.56 -10.04
CA LEU A 315 -24.92 1.46 -8.68
C LEU A 315 -26.15 2.34 -8.52
N LYS A 316 -27.11 1.87 -7.71
CA LYS A 316 -28.35 2.56 -7.43
C LYS A 316 -28.64 2.59 -5.93
N LYS A 317 -29.52 3.50 -5.54
CA LYS A 317 -30.14 3.49 -4.21
C LYS A 317 -30.76 2.12 -3.94
N GLY A 318 -30.49 1.56 -2.76
CA GLY A 318 -30.96 0.24 -2.32
C GLY A 318 -29.97 -0.89 -2.59
N ASP A 319 -28.97 -0.71 -3.46
CA ASP A 319 -27.93 -1.72 -3.67
C ASP A 319 -27.20 -2.02 -2.35
N GLN A 320 -26.90 -3.29 -2.11
CA GLN A 320 -26.20 -3.74 -0.92
C GLN A 320 -24.68 -3.54 -1.07
N ALA A 321 -24.02 -3.18 0.03
CA ALA A 321 -22.57 -3.18 0.10
C ALA A 321 -22.08 -3.73 1.44
N ILE A 322 -20.86 -4.22 1.43
CA ILE A 322 -20.14 -4.69 2.62
C ILE A 322 -18.96 -3.75 2.80
N ILE A 323 -18.87 -3.10 3.95
CA ILE A 323 -17.77 -2.24 4.33
C ILE A 323 -16.94 -2.87 5.44
N MET A 324 -15.65 -2.59 5.44
CA MET A 324 -14.71 -2.95 6.50
C MET A 324 -13.86 -1.74 6.86
N GLY A 325 -13.64 -1.53 8.13
CA GLY A 325 -12.88 -0.38 8.62
C GLY A 325 -13.43 0.18 9.93
N PRO A 326 -13.12 1.46 10.24
CA PRO A 326 -12.26 2.39 9.47
C PRO A 326 -10.76 2.08 9.55
N TYR A 327 -9.98 2.63 8.61
CA TYR A 327 -8.53 2.55 8.53
C TYR A 327 -7.90 3.91 8.20
N GLY A 328 -6.57 4.00 8.37
CA GLY A 328 -5.80 5.18 8.02
C GLY A 328 -5.59 6.13 9.20
N LYS A 329 -4.49 6.89 9.10
CA LYS A 329 -4.06 7.86 10.12
C LYS A 329 -3.79 9.26 9.55
N PHE A 330 -4.25 9.53 8.33
CA PHE A 330 -4.01 10.79 7.67
C PHE A 330 -4.58 11.98 8.46
N GLY A 331 -5.81 11.85 8.95
CA GLY A 331 -6.47 12.87 9.77
C GLY A 331 -5.91 12.97 11.20
N GLU A 332 -5.25 11.93 11.70
CA GLU A 332 -4.68 11.94 13.06
C GLU A 332 -3.65 13.07 13.23
N SER A 333 -2.89 13.36 12.17
CA SER A 333 -1.94 14.46 12.17
C SER A 333 -2.62 15.83 12.32
N TYR A 334 -3.78 16.01 11.70
CA TYR A 334 -4.59 17.20 11.88
C TYR A 334 -5.15 17.27 13.32
N LEU A 335 -5.64 16.16 13.87
CA LEU A 335 -6.29 16.13 15.19
C LEU A 335 -5.31 16.33 16.37
N LYS A 336 -4.01 16.00 16.20
CA LYS A 336 -3.01 15.96 17.29
C LYS A 336 -2.05 17.15 17.36
N HIS A 337 -2.06 18.06 16.40
CA HIS A 337 -1.10 19.17 16.35
C HIS A 337 -1.79 20.52 16.39
N ASP A 338 -1.13 21.47 17.04
CA ASP A 338 -1.63 22.86 17.18
C ASP A 338 -1.07 23.83 16.13
N LYS A 339 -0.20 23.33 15.22
CA LYS A 339 0.42 24.15 14.17
C LYS A 339 -0.54 24.47 13.03
N ASP A 340 -0.35 25.60 12.40
CA ASP A 340 -0.97 25.95 11.13
C ASP A 340 -0.73 24.89 10.05
N MET A 341 -1.65 24.70 9.13
CA MET A 341 -1.62 23.61 8.19
C MET A 341 -1.78 24.02 6.75
N LEU A 342 -0.92 23.47 5.90
CA LEU A 342 -1.06 23.51 4.46
C LEU A 342 -1.56 22.16 3.96
N TRP A 343 -2.75 22.14 3.36
CA TRP A 343 -3.33 20.97 2.72
C TRP A 343 -3.21 21.08 1.21
N ILE A 344 -2.68 20.06 0.55
CA ILE A 344 -2.52 20.02 -0.91
C ILE A 344 -3.20 18.77 -1.47
N ALA A 345 -4.25 18.97 -2.24
CA ALA A 345 -5.01 17.93 -2.88
C ALA A 345 -4.73 17.88 -4.38
N GLY A 346 -4.58 16.70 -4.97
CA GLY A 346 -4.49 16.48 -6.41
C GLY A 346 -5.64 15.63 -6.93
N GLY A 347 -6.50 16.21 -7.77
CA GLY A 347 -7.65 15.52 -8.35
C GLY A 347 -8.55 14.89 -7.30
N ILE A 348 -8.73 13.55 -7.35
CA ILE A 348 -9.56 12.80 -6.36
C ILE A 348 -8.94 12.76 -4.96
N GLY A 349 -7.68 13.11 -4.80
CA GLY A 349 -7.03 13.26 -3.50
C GLY A 349 -7.64 14.33 -2.60
N ILE A 350 -8.65 15.03 -3.07
CA ILE A 350 -9.48 15.95 -2.26
C ILE A 350 -10.33 15.20 -1.21
N THR A 351 -10.63 13.93 -1.42
CA THR A 351 -11.62 13.21 -0.62
C THR A 351 -11.37 13.18 0.89
N PRO A 352 -10.16 12.93 1.41
CA PRO A 352 -9.92 13.03 2.85
C PRO A 352 -10.02 14.48 3.36
N PHE A 353 -9.69 15.47 2.53
CA PHE A 353 -9.78 16.88 2.90
C PHE A 353 -11.22 17.39 2.94
N LEU A 354 -12.16 16.82 2.17
CA LEU A 354 -13.58 17.12 2.31
C LEU A 354 -14.09 16.77 3.71
N SER A 355 -13.70 15.59 4.21
CA SER A 355 -14.03 15.16 5.56
C SER A 355 -13.39 16.08 6.61
N LEU A 356 -12.11 16.45 6.44
CA LEU A 356 -11.37 17.32 7.35
C LEU A 356 -11.89 18.75 7.34
N ALA A 357 -12.19 19.33 6.16
CA ALA A 357 -12.73 20.69 6.03
C ALA A 357 -14.09 20.82 6.71
N LYS A 358 -14.95 19.81 6.52
CA LYS A 358 -16.24 19.76 7.18
C LYS A 358 -16.11 19.61 8.69
N HIS A 359 -15.16 18.80 9.14
CA HIS A 359 -14.85 18.61 10.56
C HIS A 359 -14.35 19.91 11.19
N GLU A 360 -13.42 20.60 10.54
CA GLU A 360 -12.89 21.91 10.96
C GLU A 360 -13.98 22.98 11.05
N SER A 361 -14.95 22.99 10.13
CA SER A 361 -16.07 23.93 10.19
C SER A 361 -17.04 23.64 11.34
N ASN A 362 -17.22 22.36 11.67
CA ASN A 362 -18.08 21.95 12.79
C ASN A 362 -17.38 22.06 14.17
N HIS A 363 -16.06 21.95 14.18
CA HIS A 363 -15.21 21.96 15.37
C HIS A 363 -13.96 22.81 15.10
N PRO A 364 -14.10 24.16 15.05
CA PRO A 364 -12.99 25.06 14.70
C PRO A 364 -11.80 24.89 15.66
N SER A 365 -10.64 24.58 15.10
CA SER A 365 -9.39 24.39 15.86
C SER A 365 -8.69 25.70 16.25
N GLY A 366 -9.10 26.82 15.66
CA GLY A 366 -8.45 28.12 15.82
C GLY A 366 -7.15 28.30 15.00
N ARG A 367 -6.67 27.26 14.33
CA ARG A 367 -5.48 27.28 13.47
C ARG A 367 -5.78 27.86 12.09
N ASN A 368 -4.77 28.40 11.44
CA ASN A 368 -4.88 28.75 10.05
C ASN A 368 -4.69 27.49 9.19
N ILE A 369 -5.66 27.22 8.33
CA ILE A 369 -5.63 26.08 7.40
C ILE A 369 -5.77 26.60 6.00
N PHE A 370 -4.81 26.25 5.14
CA PHE A 370 -4.80 26.61 3.74
C PHE A 370 -4.94 25.38 2.87
N LEU A 371 -6.08 25.21 2.19
CA LEU A 371 -6.32 24.10 1.27
C LEU A 371 -6.11 24.53 -0.17
N LEU A 372 -5.19 23.87 -0.86
CA LEU A 372 -4.95 24.02 -2.28
C LEU A 372 -5.39 22.76 -3.03
N TRP A 373 -6.42 22.87 -3.87
CA TRP A 373 -6.89 21.74 -4.68
C TRP A 373 -6.49 21.92 -6.15
N ALA A 374 -5.55 21.07 -6.60
CA ALA A 374 -5.08 21.03 -7.99
C ALA A 374 -5.92 20.05 -8.83
N THR A 375 -6.54 20.56 -9.89
CA THR A 375 -7.30 19.75 -10.87
C THR A 375 -6.74 20.00 -12.28
N LYS A 376 -7.13 19.17 -13.25
CA LYS A 376 -6.78 19.39 -14.65
C LYS A 376 -7.58 20.56 -15.22
N ASN A 377 -8.89 20.55 -15.08
CA ASN A 377 -9.82 21.58 -15.48
C ASN A 377 -10.65 22.04 -14.27
N LYS A 378 -11.23 23.22 -14.31
CA LYS A 378 -12.16 23.69 -13.26
C LYS A 378 -13.39 22.80 -13.11
N GLU A 379 -13.91 22.28 -14.21
CA GLU A 379 -15.09 21.40 -14.22
C GLU A 379 -14.85 20.04 -13.53
N ASP A 380 -13.57 19.68 -13.31
CA ASP A 380 -13.20 18.48 -12.57
C ASP A 380 -13.30 18.68 -11.04
N ALA A 381 -13.53 19.93 -10.59
CA ALA A 381 -13.69 20.30 -9.18
C ALA A 381 -15.15 20.12 -8.71
N PHE A 382 -15.61 18.89 -8.65
CA PHE A 382 -17.00 18.51 -8.35
C PHE A 382 -17.53 18.94 -6.98
N HIS A 383 -16.66 19.27 -6.01
CA HIS A 383 -17.00 19.79 -4.66
C HIS A 383 -16.51 21.22 -4.41
N ASP A 384 -16.26 21.99 -5.46
CA ASP A 384 -15.79 23.38 -5.36
C ASP A 384 -16.73 24.25 -4.51
N LYS A 385 -18.03 24.19 -4.81
CA LYS A 385 -19.06 24.93 -4.06
C LYS A 385 -19.14 24.51 -2.58
N GLU A 386 -18.92 23.23 -2.26
CA GLU A 386 -18.91 22.72 -0.89
C GLU A 386 -17.73 23.33 -0.12
N LEU A 387 -16.54 23.34 -0.70
CA LEU A 387 -15.34 23.89 -0.07
C LEU A 387 -15.40 25.42 0.07
N GLU A 388 -15.94 26.13 -0.91
CA GLU A 388 -16.20 27.58 -0.79
C GLU A 388 -17.22 27.88 0.34
N ALA A 389 -18.24 27.03 0.50
CA ALA A 389 -19.17 27.18 1.62
C ALA A 389 -18.51 26.94 2.99
N GLU A 390 -17.58 25.97 3.10
CA GLU A 390 -16.84 25.76 4.35
C GLU A 390 -15.86 26.92 4.64
N LYS A 391 -15.20 27.46 3.62
CA LYS A 391 -14.37 28.69 3.73
C LYS A 391 -15.17 29.88 4.28
N ASN A 392 -16.39 30.10 3.78
CA ASN A 392 -17.23 31.20 4.23
C ASN A 392 -17.70 31.04 5.69
N LYS A 393 -17.69 29.84 6.25
CA LYS A 393 -18.07 29.56 7.65
C LYS A 393 -16.94 29.74 8.64
N ASN A 394 -15.69 29.48 8.21
CA ASN A 394 -14.52 29.51 9.07
C ASN A 394 -13.47 30.49 8.55
N LYS A 395 -13.26 31.60 9.26
CA LYS A 395 -12.30 32.64 8.88
C LYS A 395 -10.85 32.17 8.82
N ASN A 396 -10.53 31.11 9.53
CA ASN A 396 -9.19 30.54 9.56
C ASN A 396 -8.99 29.44 8.51
N PHE A 397 -10.02 29.13 7.71
CA PHE A 397 -9.96 28.16 6.63
C PHE A 397 -9.94 28.86 5.28
N GLU A 398 -8.83 28.78 4.58
CA GLU A 398 -8.66 29.31 3.22
C GLU A 398 -8.67 28.17 2.20
N TYR A 399 -9.34 28.40 1.08
CA TYR A 399 -9.43 27.44 0.00
C TYR A 399 -9.10 28.09 -1.34
N ILE A 400 -8.27 27.41 -2.15
CA ILE A 400 -7.96 27.83 -3.53
C ILE A 400 -8.05 26.64 -4.47
N LEU A 401 -8.82 26.79 -5.55
CA LEU A 401 -8.83 25.88 -6.68
C LEU A 401 -7.74 26.27 -7.70
N TRP A 402 -6.89 25.30 -8.05
CA TRP A 402 -5.83 25.45 -9.05
C TRP A 402 -6.14 24.61 -10.30
N SER A 403 -6.43 25.25 -11.43
CA SER A 403 -6.60 24.60 -12.73
C SER A 403 -5.27 24.50 -13.45
N SER A 404 -4.76 23.28 -13.65
CA SER A 404 -3.48 23.05 -14.35
C SER A 404 -3.55 23.40 -15.85
N LYS A 405 -4.73 23.39 -16.45
CA LYS A 405 -4.95 23.79 -17.84
C LYS A 405 -4.76 25.30 -18.03
N GLU A 406 -5.14 26.09 -17.04
CA GLU A 406 -5.08 27.56 -17.12
C GLU A 406 -3.76 28.12 -16.59
N ARG A 407 -3.22 27.51 -15.52
CA ARG A 407 -2.09 28.08 -14.75
C ARG A 407 -0.83 27.23 -14.82
N GLY A 408 -0.83 26.16 -15.63
CA GLY A 408 0.26 25.17 -15.65
C GLY A 408 0.25 24.24 -14.44
N ARG A 409 1.18 23.28 -14.42
CA ARG A 409 1.32 22.34 -13.30
C ARG A 409 1.70 23.08 -12.03
N LEU A 410 1.02 22.73 -10.93
CA LEU A 410 1.36 23.22 -9.61
C LEU A 410 2.81 22.86 -9.25
N ASN A 411 3.58 23.87 -8.83
CA ASN A 411 4.96 23.70 -8.38
C ASN A 411 5.18 24.48 -7.07
N ILE A 412 6.35 24.30 -6.47
CA ILE A 412 6.66 24.86 -5.16
C ILE A 412 6.62 26.40 -5.14
N ASN A 413 7.08 27.06 -6.20
CA ASN A 413 7.07 28.53 -6.26
C ASN A 413 5.64 29.10 -6.27
N HIS A 414 4.71 28.39 -6.93
CA HIS A 414 3.29 28.76 -6.88
C HIS A 414 2.74 28.63 -5.47
N VAL A 415 3.05 27.53 -4.78
CA VAL A 415 2.57 27.27 -3.42
C VAL A 415 3.10 28.31 -2.45
N VAL A 416 4.42 28.54 -2.45
CA VAL A 416 5.07 29.51 -1.56
C VAL A 416 4.47 30.91 -1.74
N LYS A 417 4.36 31.38 -2.99
CA LYS A 417 3.79 32.70 -3.30
C LYS A 417 2.36 32.88 -2.78
N MET A 418 1.57 31.78 -2.71
CA MET A 418 0.18 31.87 -2.22
C MET A 418 0.09 31.91 -0.69
N ILE A 419 1.05 31.31 0.02
CA ILE A 419 0.98 31.16 1.48
C ILE A 419 1.90 32.13 2.26
N GLU A 420 2.97 32.65 1.63
CA GLU A 420 4.01 33.46 2.29
C GLU A 420 3.51 34.66 3.11
N LYS A 421 2.35 35.25 2.69
CA LYS A 421 1.73 36.37 3.41
C LYS A 421 0.74 35.93 4.50
N LYS A 422 0.46 34.62 4.60
CA LYS A 422 -0.60 34.07 5.46
C LYS A 422 -0.08 33.12 6.52
N MET A 423 1.04 32.44 6.26
CA MET A 423 1.60 31.39 7.11
C MET A 423 3.11 31.41 7.06
N ASP A 424 3.77 31.16 8.19
CA ASP A 424 5.21 30.89 8.18
C ASP A 424 5.47 29.45 7.72
N ILE A 425 6.09 29.32 6.55
CA ILE A 425 6.37 28.03 5.93
C ILE A 425 7.24 27.10 6.82
N ASN A 426 8.04 27.64 7.72
CA ASN A 426 8.91 26.86 8.62
C ASN A 426 8.15 26.26 9.80
N GLU A 427 7.02 26.83 10.15
CA GLU A 427 6.22 26.45 11.32
C GLU A 427 5.02 25.58 11.01
N ILE A 428 4.68 25.37 9.72
CA ILE A 428 3.48 24.65 9.30
C ILE A 428 3.65 23.12 9.27
N LYS A 429 2.53 22.42 9.35
CA LYS A 429 2.39 21.02 8.95
C LYS A 429 1.80 20.93 7.55
N ILE A 430 2.33 20.06 6.72
CA ILE A 430 1.90 19.88 5.34
C ILE A 430 1.24 18.51 5.20
N LEU A 431 -0.02 18.50 4.75
CA LEU A 431 -0.74 17.28 4.39
C LEU A 431 -0.96 17.28 2.88
N MET A 432 -0.59 16.18 2.23
CA MET A 432 -0.76 16.03 0.78
C MET A 432 -1.48 14.73 0.43
N CYS A 433 -2.43 14.80 -0.52
CA CYS A 433 -3.06 13.61 -1.08
C CYS A 433 -3.32 13.81 -2.58
N GLY A 434 -2.95 12.82 -3.40
CA GLY A 434 -3.11 12.92 -4.85
C GLY A 434 -2.15 12.01 -5.62
N PRO A 435 -1.90 12.31 -6.92
CA PRO A 435 -0.99 11.52 -7.75
C PRO A 435 0.44 11.50 -7.23
N SER A 436 1.07 10.33 -7.18
CA SER A 436 2.44 10.13 -6.65
C SER A 436 3.48 11.11 -7.23
N PRO A 437 3.50 11.43 -8.56
CA PRO A 437 4.48 12.39 -9.09
C PRO A 437 4.33 13.80 -8.50
N MET A 438 3.10 14.25 -8.21
CA MET A 438 2.85 15.55 -7.58
C MET A 438 3.32 15.53 -6.13
N ILE A 439 2.91 14.53 -5.36
CA ILE A 439 3.26 14.38 -3.94
C ILE A 439 4.77 14.35 -3.75
N TYR A 440 5.46 13.46 -4.48
CA TYR A 440 6.91 13.31 -4.35
C TYR A 440 7.68 14.53 -4.86
N GLY A 441 7.21 15.16 -5.93
CA GLY A 441 7.82 16.39 -6.47
C GLY A 441 7.73 17.55 -5.46
N LEU A 442 6.56 17.80 -4.90
CA LEU A 442 6.36 18.85 -3.91
C LEU A 442 7.07 18.53 -2.59
N SER A 443 7.01 17.26 -2.10
CA SER A 443 7.69 16.85 -0.86
C SER A 443 9.20 17.13 -0.91
N ARG A 444 9.87 16.79 -2.03
CA ARG A 444 11.28 17.12 -2.22
C ARG A 444 11.53 18.62 -2.25
N SER A 445 10.66 19.35 -2.91
CA SER A 445 10.82 20.80 -3.04
C SER A 445 10.65 21.51 -1.69
N PHE A 446 9.68 21.09 -0.88
CA PHE A 446 9.52 21.58 0.48
C PHE A 446 10.74 21.27 1.37
N HIS A 447 11.27 20.04 1.24
CA HIS A 447 12.47 19.66 1.98
C HIS A 447 13.70 20.49 1.57
N LYS A 448 13.86 20.81 0.28
CA LYS A 448 14.92 21.72 -0.20
C LYS A 448 14.77 23.15 0.36
N LEU A 449 13.58 23.56 0.72
CA LEU A 449 13.30 24.83 1.39
C LEU A 449 13.53 24.77 2.91
N GLY A 450 14.07 23.64 3.44
CA GLY A 450 14.38 23.49 4.85
C GLY A 450 13.27 22.83 5.70
N ILE A 451 12.09 22.52 5.12
CA ILE A 451 11.01 21.90 5.87
C ILE A 451 11.38 20.44 6.20
N PRO A 452 11.40 20.07 7.48
CA PRO A 452 11.70 18.70 7.88
C PRO A 452 10.66 17.72 7.36
N TYR A 453 11.07 16.52 6.90
CA TYR A 453 10.15 15.50 6.41
C TYR A 453 9.04 15.09 7.40
N HIS A 454 9.27 15.22 8.71
CA HIS A 454 8.25 14.91 9.73
C HIS A 454 7.11 15.93 9.76
N ASN A 455 7.30 17.09 9.15
CA ASN A 455 6.24 18.07 8.96
C ASN A 455 5.47 17.84 7.65
N ILE A 456 5.95 16.93 6.79
CA ILE A 456 5.33 16.62 5.49
C ILE A 456 4.72 15.23 5.56
N LEU A 457 3.39 15.18 5.59
CA LEU A 457 2.63 13.95 5.62
C LEU A 457 1.85 13.80 4.32
N PHE A 458 1.79 12.59 3.79
CA PHE A 458 1.03 12.36 2.58
C PHE A 458 0.39 10.97 2.58
N GLU A 459 -0.73 10.86 1.90
CA GLU A 459 -1.41 9.62 1.57
C GLU A 459 -1.38 9.40 0.06
N ASP A 460 -0.89 8.24 -0.35
CA ASP A 460 -0.84 7.83 -1.76
C ASP A 460 -1.91 6.77 -1.99
N PHE A 461 -2.78 6.98 -2.96
CA PHE A 461 -3.84 6.02 -3.29
C PHE A 461 -3.35 4.80 -4.07
N ASN A 462 -2.08 4.75 -4.45
CA ASN A 462 -1.47 3.59 -5.12
C ASN A 462 -1.14 2.45 -4.14
N MET A 463 -2.03 2.18 -3.17
CA MET A 463 -1.86 1.05 -2.25
C MET A 463 -1.89 -0.31 -2.96
N LEU A 464 -2.58 -0.36 -4.11
CA LEU A 464 -2.87 -1.60 -4.84
C LEU A 464 -2.08 -1.74 -6.14
N ASP A 465 -1.25 -0.74 -6.53
CA ASP A 465 -0.38 -0.78 -7.71
C ASP A 465 1.04 -1.29 -7.40
#